data_4dec71a23fc370b5ffd6aac8d815a25b
#
_entry.id   4dec71a23fc370b5ffd6aac8d815a25b
#
_cell.length_a   1.000
_cell.length_b   1.000
_cell.length_c   1.000
_cell.angle_alpha   90.00
_cell.angle_beta   90.00
_cell.angle_gamma   90.00
#
_symmetry.space_group_name_H-M   'P 1'
#
loop_
_entity.id
_entity.type
_entity.pdbx_description
1 polymer ?
#
loop_
_entity_poly.entity_id
_entity_poly.type
_entity_poly.pdbx_seq_one_letter_code
_entity_poly.pdbx_strand_id
1 'polypeptide(L)'
;MDFTIQNNKDTRSGFGEGLLEAGRRNPKVVAFCADLTPSLKMGDFAKEFPNRFFQTGIAEANMINMAAGMALSGFVPFTGTFAAFATGRVYDQIRQSVAYSNKNVKIAASHAGVTLGEDGATHQILEDIGMMKMLPNMTVIVPCDFNQTKNATIAAAEYDGPVYLRFGRPKVPNFTPVDEKFVIGKAQLLQEGTDVTIFACGHLVWKAVLALPILKLMGINAELINIHTIKPLDVEAVLNSVRKTRCVVTAEEHQRNGGLGDSIAQVLALNLPCPMEMVAVNDEFGQSGTPDELMKAYHLDTPDIVEAVKKVVGRKQ
;
A
#
# COMPACT_ATOMS: atom_id res chain seq x y z
N MET A 1 -13.35 -18.37 0.64
CA MET A 1 -12.02 -18.86 1.09
C MET A 1 -12.00 -18.86 2.61
N ASP A 2 -11.38 -19.87 3.23
CA ASP A 2 -11.07 -19.80 4.65
C ASP A 2 -9.79 -18.98 4.80
N PHE A 3 -9.91 -17.78 5.35
CA PHE A 3 -8.77 -16.91 5.61
C PHE A 3 -8.02 -17.40 6.86
N THR A 4 -7.11 -18.33 6.66
CA THR A 4 -6.32 -18.89 7.76
C THR A 4 -5.20 -17.91 8.15
N ILE A 5 -5.29 -17.38 9.37
CA ILE A 5 -4.21 -16.55 9.95
C ILE A 5 -3.03 -17.46 10.27
N GLN A 6 -1.90 -17.25 9.59
CA GLN A 6 -0.67 -18.00 9.83
C GLN A 6 0.05 -17.48 11.08
N ASN A 7 0.09 -16.18 11.25
CA ASN A 7 0.67 -15.45 12.39
C ASN A 7 0.31 -13.97 12.33
N ASN A 8 0.75 -13.19 13.33
CA ASN A 8 0.71 -11.73 13.32
C ASN A 8 2.12 -11.18 13.13
N LYS A 9 2.39 -10.57 11.97
CA LYS A 9 3.67 -9.95 11.64
C LYS A 9 3.47 -8.55 11.06
N ASP A 10 4.46 -7.69 11.23
CA ASP A 10 4.44 -6.36 10.61
C ASP A 10 4.93 -6.43 9.15
N THR A 11 4.36 -5.58 8.31
CA THR A 11 4.70 -5.47 6.88
C THR A 11 6.15 -5.02 6.66
N ARG A 12 6.75 -4.28 7.61
CA ARG A 12 8.17 -3.88 7.56
C ARG A 12 9.10 -5.10 7.58
N SER A 13 8.77 -6.11 8.40
CA SER A 13 9.52 -7.38 8.41
C SER A 13 9.40 -8.10 7.07
N GLY A 14 8.23 -8.03 6.41
CA GLY A 14 8.04 -8.51 5.04
C GLY A 14 8.95 -7.79 4.04
N PHE A 15 9.01 -6.45 4.13
CA PHE A 15 9.95 -5.67 3.33
C PHE A 15 11.41 -6.05 3.58
N GLY A 16 11.85 -6.15 4.85
CA GLY A 16 13.22 -6.51 5.20
C GLY A 16 13.64 -7.88 4.66
N GLU A 17 12.79 -8.91 4.83
CA GLU A 17 13.03 -10.24 4.26
C GLU A 17 13.02 -10.22 2.72
N GLY A 18 12.09 -9.48 2.11
CA GLY A 18 12.01 -9.31 0.66
C GLY A 18 13.24 -8.61 0.07
N LEU A 19 13.73 -7.56 0.74
CA LEU A 19 14.94 -6.83 0.34
C LEU A 19 16.20 -7.72 0.42
N LEU A 20 16.34 -8.49 1.50
CA LEU A 20 17.42 -9.44 1.66
C LEU A 20 17.42 -10.49 0.53
N GLU A 21 16.28 -11.07 0.25
CA GLU A 21 16.10 -12.04 -0.81
C GLU A 21 16.38 -11.44 -2.21
N ALA A 22 15.87 -10.23 -2.47
CA ALA A 22 16.15 -9.50 -3.71
C ALA A 22 17.67 -9.25 -3.87
N GLY A 23 18.37 -8.91 -2.77
CA GLY A 23 19.83 -8.74 -2.76
C GLY A 23 20.62 -10.01 -3.06
N ARG A 24 20.10 -11.17 -2.61
CA ARG A 24 20.69 -12.49 -2.93
C ARG A 24 20.51 -12.87 -4.38
N ARG A 25 19.34 -12.58 -4.96
CA ARG A 25 19.01 -12.90 -6.37
C ARG A 25 19.70 -11.97 -7.36
N ASN A 26 19.89 -10.70 -7.00
CA ASN A 26 20.42 -9.70 -7.91
C ASN A 26 21.54 -8.87 -7.26
N PRO A 27 22.81 -9.02 -7.70
CA PRO A 27 23.94 -8.27 -7.15
C PRO A 27 23.87 -6.76 -7.42
N LYS A 28 23.01 -6.32 -8.35
CA LYS A 28 22.78 -4.89 -8.62
C LYS A 28 21.83 -4.23 -7.62
N VAL A 29 21.13 -4.99 -6.77
CA VAL A 29 20.29 -4.43 -5.71
C VAL A 29 21.19 -3.79 -4.65
N VAL A 30 20.98 -2.50 -4.42
CA VAL A 30 21.62 -1.69 -3.37
C VAL A 30 20.56 -1.04 -2.51
N ALA A 31 20.88 -0.68 -1.27
CA ALA A 31 19.93 -0.10 -0.36
C ALA A 31 20.48 1.14 0.32
N PHE A 32 19.63 2.16 0.45
CA PHE A 32 19.91 3.43 1.13
C PHE A 32 18.94 3.60 2.30
N CYS A 33 19.44 4.14 3.41
CA CYS A 33 18.61 4.41 4.59
C CYS A 33 18.93 5.79 5.18
N ALA A 34 17.88 6.52 5.57
CA ALA A 34 18.00 7.80 6.26
C ALA A 34 17.89 7.61 7.78
N ASP A 35 18.89 6.98 8.40
CA ASP A 35 19.05 6.75 9.84
C ASP A 35 17.92 5.96 10.53
N LEU A 36 17.21 5.12 9.79
CA LEU A 36 16.06 4.34 10.28
C LEU A 36 16.19 2.83 10.03
N THR A 37 17.43 2.32 9.92
CA THR A 37 17.72 0.91 9.59
C THR A 37 16.96 -0.12 10.43
N PRO A 38 16.91 -0.02 11.78
CA PRO A 38 16.14 -0.97 12.60
C PRO A 38 14.63 -0.84 12.38
N SER A 39 14.13 0.38 12.21
CA SER A 39 12.71 0.67 12.03
C SER A 39 12.16 0.08 10.72
N LEU A 40 12.96 0.08 9.67
CA LEU A 40 12.60 -0.48 8.36
C LEU A 40 13.05 -1.95 8.19
N LYS A 41 13.62 -2.59 9.22
CA LYS A 41 14.10 -3.98 9.14
C LYS A 41 15.16 -4.23 8.05
N MET A 42 15.99 -3.23 7.75
CA MET A 42 17.04 -3.33 6.73
C MET A 42 18.36 -3.90 7.28
N GLY A 43 18.43 -4.21 8.58
CA GLY A 43 19.65 -4.64 9.26
C GLY A 43 20.29 -5.92 8.70
N ASP A 44 19.47 -6.91 8.32
CA ASP A 44 19.98 -8.17 7.76
C ASP A 44 20.59 -7.96 6.37
N PHE A 45 19.99 -7.09 5.54
CA PHE A 45 20.60 -6.70 4.26
C PHE A 45 21.94 -5.96 4.48
N ALA A 46 21.97 -5.01 5.41
CA ALA A 46 23.19 -4.26 5.73
C ALA A 46 24.33 -5.18 6.23
N LYS A 47 23.98 -6.20 7.03
CA LYS A 47 24.93 -7.18 7.56
C LYS A 47 25.46 -8.11 6.49
N GLU A 48 24.59 -8.63 5.61
CA GLU A 48 24.99 -9.59 4.56
C GLU A 48 25.68 -8.89 3.38
N PHE A 49 25.28 -7.64 3.07
CA PHE A 49 25.79 -6.88 1.93
C PHE A 49 26.35 -5.52 2.33
N PRO A 50 27.39 -5.42 3.19
CA PRO A 50 27.86 -4.14 3.74
C PRO A 50 28.33 -3.16 2.65
N ASN A 51 28.84 -3.63 1.53
CA ASN A 51 29.28 -2.81 0.40
C ASN A 51 28.13 -2.38 -0.55
N ARG A 52 26.91 -2.79 -0.26
CA ARG A 52 25.69 -2.46 -1.03
C ARG A 52 24.65 -1.74 -0.17
N PHE A 53 25.00 -1.39 1.07
CA PHE A 53 24.16 -0.66 1.99
C PHE A 53 24.78 0.69 2.32
N PHE A 54 24.00 1.77 2.19
CA PHE A 54 24.45 3.14 2.35
C PHE A 54 23.60 3.89 3.37
N GLN A 55 24.22 4.33 4.45
CA GLN A 55 23.59 5.23 5.41
C GLN A 55 23.80 6.68 4.95
N THR A 56 22.72 7.42 4.77
CA THR A 56 22.77 8.81 4.31
C THR A 56 22.60 9.82 5.44
N GLY A 57 22.39 9.34 6.69
CA GLY A 57 21.95 10.18 7.79
C GLY A 57 20.51 10.70 7.58
N ILE A 58 20.09 11.67 8.40
CA ILE A 58 18.75 12.30 8.27
C ILE A 58 18.78 13.30 7.12
N ALA A 59 18.92 12.77 5.88
CA ALA A 59 19.10 13.55 4.66
C ALA A 59 18.36 12.89 3.48
N GLU A 60 17.04 12.82 3.55
CA GLU A 60 16.20 12.07 2.61
C GLU A 60 16.30 12.62 1.18
N ALA A 61 16.44 13.93 1.00
CA ALA A 61 16.62 14.53 -0.32
C ALA A 61 17.94 14.05 -0.97
N ASN A 62 19.03 13.96 -0.19
CA ASN A 62 20.29 13.40 -0.63
C ASN A 62 20.15 11.90 -0.95
N MET A 63 19.46 11.14 -0.10
CA MET A 63 19.18 9.71 -0.31
C MET A 63 18.50 9.45 -1.66
N ILE A 64 17.46 10.19 -1.98
CA ILE A 64 16.73 10.03 -3.27
C ILE A 64 17.64 10.36 -4.45
N ASN A 65 18.42 11.45 -4.38
CA ASN A 65 19.31 11.83 -5.48
C ASN A 65 20.48 10.85 -5.66
N MET A 66 21.06 10.33 -4.57
CA MET A 66 22.07 9.26 -4.63
C MET A 66 21.50 8.00 -5.27
N ALA A 67 20.29 7.59 -4.87
CA ALA A 67 19.61 6.45 -5.47
C ALA A 67 19.36 6.65 -6.98
N ALA A 68 18.92 7.85 -7.39
CA ALA A 68 18.74 8.17 -8.80
C ALA A 68 20.06 8.08 -9.58
N GLY A 69 21.19 8.55 -9.01
CA GLY A 69 22.51 8.39 -9.58
C GLY A 69 22.97 6.94 -9.71
N MET A 70 22.70 6.10 -8.70
CA MET A 70 22.98 4.66 -8.76
C MET A 70 22.14 3.95 -9.81
N ALA A 71 20.86 4.33 -9.97
CA ALA A 71 20.01 3.79 -11.03
C ALA A 71 20.52 4.14 -12.44
N LEU A 72 21.08 5.34 -12.64
CA LEU A 72 21.77 5.71 -13.89
C LEU A 72 22.97 4.82 -14.20
N SER A 73 23.63 4.30 -13.17
CA SER A 73 24.77 3.39 -13.29
C SER A 73 24.36 1.91 -13.42
N GLY A 74 23.04 1.64 -13.60
CA GLY A 74 22.51 0.29 -13.84
C GLY A 74 22.28 -0.54 -12.58
N PHE A 75 22.30 0.07 -11.39
CA PHE A 75 21.89 -0.56 -10.14
C PHE A 75 20.37 -0.49 -9.93
N VAL A 76 19.88 -1.28 -8.97
CA VAL A 76 18.49 -1.29 -8.52
C VAL A 76 18.45 -0.79 -7.06
N PRO A 77 18.44 0.54 -6.84
CA PRO A 77 18.45 1.10 -5.51
C PRO A 77 17.08 1.03 -4.83
N PHE A 78 17.07 0.58 -3.58
CA PHE A 78 15.98 0.73 -2.63
C PHE A 78 16.30 1.87 -1.67
N THR A 79 15.38 2.81 -1.48
CA THR A 79 15.50 3.84 -0.45
C THR A 79 14.53 3.54 0.69
N GLY A 80 14.95 3.71 1.94
CA GLY A 80 14.15 3.39 3.12
C GLY A 80 14.09 4.54 4.13
N THR A 81 12.86 5.04 4.37
CA THR A 81 12.53 5.98 5.45
C THR A 81 11.03 5.91 5.76
N PHE A 82 10.53 6.75 6.70
CA PHE A 82 9.08 6.85 6.94
C PHE A 82 8.37 7.50 5.75
N ALA A 83 7.13 7.10 5.50
CA ALA A 83 6.38 7.53 4.33
C ALA A 83 6.22 9.06 4.24
N ALA A 84 6.04 9.75 5.37
CA ALA A 84 6.01 11.22 5.43
C ALA A 84 7.31 11.86 4.89
N PHE A 85 8.45 11.23 5.19
CA PHE A 85 9.76 11.71 4.78
C PHE A 85 10.16 11.21 3.39
N ALA A 86 9.63 10.04 3.00
CA ALA A 86 9.83 9.47 1.67
C ALA A 86 8.99 10.14 0.58
N THR A 87 8.03 11.00 0.92
CA THR A 87 7.11 11.63 -0.04
C THR A 87 7.06 13.14 0.12
N GLY A 88 6.37 13.68 1.11
CA GLY A 88 6.16 15.11 1.27
C GLY A 88 7.45 15.92 1.34
N ARG A 89 8.43 15.46 2.14
CA ARG A 89 9.72 16.13 2.33
C ARG A 89 10.58 16.19 1.07
N VAL A 90 10.47 15.20 0.18
CA VAL A 90 11.38 14.98 -0.96
C VAL A 90 10.64 14.86 -2.29
N TYR A 91 9.43 15.42 -2.35
CA TYR A 91 8.56 15.28 -3.53
C TYR A 91 9.22 15.81 -4.81
N ASP A 92 9.93 16.96 -4.74
CA ASP A 92 10.61 17.52 -5.90
C ASP A 92 11.74 16.61 -6.40
N GLN A 93 12.57 16.05 -5.49
CA GLN A 93 13.62 15.11 -5.86
C GLN A 93 13.07 13.87 -6.52
N ILE A 94 11.97 13.32 -5.98
CA ILE A 94 11.30 12.17 -6.61
C ILE A 94 10.76 12.56 -7.99
N ARG A 95 10.09 13.70 -8.08
CA ARG A 95 9.51 14.17 -9.34
C ARG A 95 10.57 14.34 -10.43
N GLN A 96 11.67 15.05 -10.13
CA GLN A 96 12.68 15.41 -11.11
C GLN A 96 13.67 14.26 -11.37
N SER A 97 14.28 13.73 -10.30
CA SER A 97 15.38 12.79 -10.42
C SER A 97 14.95 11.35 -10.65
N VAL A 98 13.72 10.99 -10.27
CA VAL A 98 13.23 9.61 -10.34
C VAL A 98 12.11 9.45 -11.38
N ALA A 99 10.96 10.12 -11.18
CA ALA A 99 9.78 9.89 -12.00
C ALA A 99 9.92 10.50 -13.42
N TYR A 100 10.28 11.79 -13.52
CA TYR A 100 10.45 12.46 -14.81
C TYR A 100 11.54 11.78 -15.67
N SER A 101 12.66 11.43 -15.05
CA SER A 101 13.77 10.76 -15.70
C SER A 101 13.58 9.24 -15.85
N ASN A 102 12.45 8.70 -15.39
CA ASN A 102 12.08 7.27 -15.43
C ASN A 102 13.18 6.35 -14.89
N LYS A 103 13.70 6.63 -13.68
CA LYS A 103 14.80 5.87 -13.08
C LYS A 103 14.28 4.71 -12.25
N ASN A 104 14.99 3.60 -12.34
CA ASN A 104 14.67 2.34 -11.66
C ASN A 104 14.95 2.40 -10.14
N VAL A 105 14.29 3.31 -9.43
CA VAL A 105 14.41 3.50 -7.98
C VAL A 105 13.19 2.92 -7.26
N LYS A 106 13.42 2.18 -6.17
CA LYS A 106 12.39 1.60 -5.31
C LYS A 106 12.31 2.39 -4.01
N ILE A 107 11.24 3.15 -3.85
CA ILE A 107 11.00 3.99 -2.67
C ILE A 107 10.21 3.18 -1.67
N ALA A 108 10.88 2.61 -0.66
CA ALA A 108 10.27 1.85 0.42
C ALA A 108 9.84 2.80 1.55
N ALA A 109 8.54 3.03 1.63
CA ALA A 109 7.91 4.01 2.49
C ALA A 109 7.16 3.31 3.64
N SER A 110 7.78 3.31 4.80
CA SER A 110 7.27 2.67 6.02
C SER A 110 6.46 3.64 6.88
N HIS A 111 5.71 3.10 7.84
CA HIS A 111 4.96 3.91 8.81
C HIS A 111 3.91 4.82 8.15
N ALA A 112 3.33 4.40 7.02
CA ALA A 112 2.28 5.13 6.33
C ALA A 112 0.94 4.99 7.06
N GLY A 113 0.09 6.01 6.94
CA GLY A 113 -1.25 6.02 7.51
C GLY A 113 -1.31 6.49 8.97
N VAL A 114 -2.51 6.42 9.58
CA VAL A 114 -2.73 6.75 11.00
C VAL A 114 -2.13 5.71 11.94
N THR A 115 -1.98 4.46 11.47
CA THR A 115 -1.43 3.35 12.28
C THR A 115 0.08 3.45 12.54
N LEU A 116 0.74 4.51 12.08
CA LEU A 116 2.04 4.92 12.64
C LEU A 116 1.91 5.05 14.16
N GLY A 117 0.81 5.63 14.65
CA GLY A 117 0.44 5.59 16.05
C GLY A 117 0.87 6.81 16.85
N GLU A 118 1.58 6.59 17.93
CA GLU A 118 1.82 7.55 19.01
C GLU A 118 2.61 8.79 18.58
N ASP A 119 3.46 8.70 17.55
CA ASP A 119 4.26 9.82 17.04
C ASP A 119 3.37 10.94 16.43
N GLY A 120 2.13 10.61 16.06
CA GLY A 120 1.10 11.58 15.70
C GLY A 120 1.26 12.24 14.34
N ALA A 121 0.50 13.31 14.10
CA ALA A 121 0.30 13.96 12.82
C ALA A 121 1.59 14.41 12.10
N THR A 122 2.64 14.74 12.84
CA THR A 122 3.91 15.20 12.24
C THR A 122 4.72 14.08 11.56
N HIS A 123 4.38 12.82 11.86
CA HIS A 123 5.04 11.64 11.31
C HIS A 123 4.08 10.78 10.49
N GLN A 124 2.78 10.87 10.74
CA GLN A 124 1.75 10.27 9.91
C GLN A 124 1.68 10.96 8.55
N ILE A 125 1.36 10.21 7.51
CA ILE A 125 1.02 10.75 6.21
C ILE A 125 -0.20 10.04 5.66
N LEU A 126 -1.16 10.81 5.18
CA LEU A 126 -2.46 10.34 4.71
C LEU A 126 -2.72 10.73 3.25
N GLU A 127 -1.78 11.38 2.59
CA GLU A 127 -1.85 11.91 1.23
C GLU A 127 -0.78 11.32 0.28
N ASP A 128 0.04 10.42 0.78
CA ASP A 128 1.21 9.85 0.08
C ASP A 128 0.85 9.06 -1.19
N ILE A 129 -0.22 8.27 -1.16
CA ILE A 129 -0.71 7.56 -2.36
C ILE A 129 -1.09 8.58 -3.43
N GLY A 130 -1.83 9.63 -3.06
CA GLY A 130 -2.23 10.72 -3.95
C GLY A 130 -1.03 11.40 -4.60
N MET A 131 -0.06 11.82 -3.80
CA MET A 131 1.17 12.47 -4.27
C MET A 131 1.93 11.58 -5.26
N MET A 132 2.11 10.30 -4.95
CA MET A 132 2.90 9.39 -5.78
C MET A 132 2.16 8.97 -7.05
N LYS A 133 0.84 8.70 -6.98
CA LYS A 133 0.09 8.30 -8.18
C LYS A 133 -0.04 9.42 -9.22
N MET A 134 0.05 10.71 -8.80
CA MET A 134 0.03 11.83 -9.74
C MET A 134 1.29 11.92 -10.61
N LEU A 135 2.41 11.34 -10.18
CA LEU A 135 3.65 11.38 -10.96
C LEU A 135 3.58 10.41 -12.14
N PRO A 136 3.78 10.86 -13.39
CA PRO A 136 3.97 9.95 -14.53
C PRO A 136 5.10 8.95 -14.26
N ASN A 137 5.02 7.76 -14.85
CA ASN A 137 5.94 6.62 -14.70
C ASN A 137 5.96 5.94 -13.32
N MET A 138 5.51 6.60 -12.25
CA MET A 138 5.51 6.03 -10.91
C MET A 138 4.52 4.88 -10.80
N THR A 139 4.99 3.73 -10.32
CA THR A 139 4.17 2.60 -9.89
C THR A 139 3.91 2.71 -8.39
N VAL A 140 2.66 2.47 -7.93
CA VAL A 140 2.26 2.60 -6.52
C VAL A 140 1.71 1.28 -6.01
N ILE A 141 2.37 0.68 -5.02
CA ILE A 141 2.06 -0.64 -4.44
C ILE A 141 1.77 -0.49 -2.94
N VAL A 142 0.66 -1.09 -2.48
CA VAL A 142 0.17 -1.03 -1.10
C VAL A 142 -0.20 -2.45 -0.64
N PRO A 143 0.76 -3.29 -0.27
CA PRO A 143 0.50 -4.67 0.15
C PRO A 143 -0.22 -4.73 1.51
N CYS A 144 -0.97 -5.80 1.75
CA CYS A 144 -1.87 -5.90 2.90
C CYS A 144 -1.29 -6.61 4.12
N ASP A 145 -0.32 -7.50 3.95
CA ASP A 145 0.29 -8.27 5.04
C ASP A 145 1.78 -8.53 4.82
N PHE A 146 2.39 -9.30 5.73
CA PHE A 146 3.80 -9.64 5.67
C PHE A 146 4.19 -10.41 4.41
N ASN A 147 3.48 -11.49 4.05
CA ASN A 147 3.81 -12.31 2.89
C ASN A 147 3.69 -11.50 1.59
N GLN A 148 2.59 -10.76 1.46
CA GLN A 148 2.38 -9.93 0.27
C GLN A 148 3.43 -8.81 0.17
N THR A 149 3.86 -8.22 1.31
CA THR A 149 4.92 -7.20 1.29
C THR A 149 6.26 -7.78 0.88
N LYS A 150 6.62 -8.98 1.37
CA LYS A 150 7.82 -9.70 0.96
C LYS A 150 7.82 -9.96 -0.56
N ASN A 151 6.73 -10.53 -1.06
CA ASN A 151 6.60 -10.87 -2.48
C ASN A 151 6.55 -9.61 -3.38
N ALA A 152 5.89 -8.54 -2.92
CA ALA A 152 5.88 -7.23 -3.59
C ALA A 152 7.27 -6.59 -3.66
N THR A 153 8.08 -6.73 -2.60
CA THR A 153 9.46 -6.21 -2.58
C THR A 153 10.34 -6.94 -3.59
N ILE A 154 10.22 -8.27 -3.68
CA ILE A 154 10.94 -9.08 -4.67
C ILE A 154 10.49 -8.70 -6.09
N ALA A 155 9.18 -8.62 -6.33
CA ALA A 155 8.63 -8.23 -7.63
C ALA A 155 9.05 -6.80 -8.02
N ALA A 156 9.12 -5.87 -7.07
CA ALA A 156 9.62 -4.52 -7.31
C ALA A 156 11.10 -4.51 -7.74
N ALA A 157 11.95 -5.40 -7.19
CA ALA A 157 13.35 -5.50 -7.59
C ALA A 157 13.52 -5.99 -9.05
N GLU A 158 12.58 -6.80 -9.53
CA GLU A 158 12.56 -7.33 -10.89
C GLU A 158 11.88 -6.39 -11.91
N TYR A 159 11.08 -5.43 -11.43
CA TYR A 159 10.36 -4.47 -12.26
C TYR A 159 11.29 -3.32 -12.69
N ASP A 160 11.31 -2.98 -13.97
CA ASP A 160 12.07 -1.83 -14.49
C ASP A 160 11.22 -0.55 -14.46
N GLY A 161 11.65 0.42 -13.67
CA GLY A 161 10.96 1.69 -13.48
C GLY A 161 10.80 2.09 -12.01
N PRO A 162 10.34 3.32 -11.73
CA PRO A 162 10.16 3.82 -10.38
C PRO A 162 8.98 3.14 -9.68
N VAL A 163 9.19 2.73 -8.43
CA VAL A 163 8.18 2.08 -7.60
C VAL A 163 8.11 2.77 -6.24
N TYR A 164 6.92 3.16 -5.83
CA TYR A 164 6.58 3.52 -4.47
C TYR A 164 5.93 2.33 -3.78
N LEU A 165 6.61 1.76 -2.79
CA LEU A 165 6.14 0.62 -2.00
C LEU A 165 5.75 1.12 -0.61
N ARG A 166 4.45 1.15 -0.34
CA ARG A 166 3.84 1.69 0.89
C ARG A 166 3.49 0.61 1.88
N PHE A 167 3.93 0.73 3.13
CA PHE A 167 3.58 -0.23 4.18
C PHE A 167 3.55 0.42 5.57
N GLY A 168 2.77 -0.20 6.48
CA GLY A 168 2.52 0.33 7.82
C GLY A 168 3.52 -0.13 8.88
N ARG A 169 3.27 0.29 10.13
CA ARG A 169 4.09 -0.02 11.31
C ARG A 169 3.59 -1.23 12.12
N PRO A 170 2.27 -1.38 12.40
CA PRO A 170 1.80 -2.38 13.34
C PRO A 170 1.91 -3.81 12.79
N LYS A 171 1.81 -4.76 13.71
CA LYS A 171 1.58 -6.15 13.35
C LYS A 171 0.14 -6.31 12.86
N VAL A 172 -0.03 -7.02 11.78
CA VAL A 172 -1.32 -7.37 11.21
C VAL A 172 -1.42 -8.88 11.00
N PRO A 173 -2.63 -9.44 10.93
CA PRO A 173 -2.79 -10.83 10.55
C PRO A 173 -2.17 -11.09 9.19
N ASN A 174 -1.37 -12.17 9.11
CA ASN A 174 -0.71 -12.62 7.90
C ASN A 174 -1.49 -13.80 7.35
N PHE A 175 -2.18 -13.59 6.23
CA PHE A 175 -3.16 -14.52 5.69
C PHE A 175 -2.97 -14.81 4.20
N THR A 176 -2.17 -13.99 3.48
CA THR A 176 -1.87 -14.27 2.07
C THR A 176 -0.92 -15.47 1.94
N PRO A 177 -0.97 -16.23 0.82
CA PRO A 177 -0.07 -17.36 0.62
C PRO A 177 1.41 -16.94 0.61
N VAL A 178 2.28 -17.79 1.21
CA VAL A 178 3.72 -17.51 1.34
C VAL A 178 4.40 -17.37 -0.02
N ASP A 179 4.08 -18.29 -0.93
CA ASP A 179 4.74 -18.41 -2.24
C ASP A 179 3.90 -17.86 -3.39
N GLU A 180 2.94 -16.97 -3.08
CA GLU A 180 2.11 -16.36 -4.10
C GLU A 180 2.94 -15.39 -4.96
N LYS A 181 2.89 -15.60 -6.27
CA LYS A 181 3.56 -14.69 -7.20
C LYS A 181 2.87 -13.32 -7.18
N PHE A 182 3.58 -12.29 -6.76
CA PHE A 182 3.08 -10.93 -6.81
C PHE A 182 3.15 -10.39 -8.24
N VAL A 183 2.01 -9.99 -8.80
CA VAL A 183 1.93 -9.46 -10.17
C VAL A 183 1.53 -7.98 -10.11
N ILE A 184 2.47 -7.10 -10.36
CA ILE A 184 2.25 -5.64 -10.36
C ILE A 184 1.16 -5.30 -11.40
N GLY A 185 0.18 -4.49 -11.01
CA GLY A 185 -0.92 -4.06 -11.87
C GLY A 185 -2.08 -5.05 -11.96
N LYS A 186 -2.06 -6.15 -11.22
CA LYS A 186 -3.18 -7.09 -11.13
C LYS A 186 -3.84 -7.04 -9.76
N ALA A 187 -5.17 -7.05 -9.74
CA ALA A 187 -5.96 -7.15 -8.51
C ALA A 187 -6.09 -8.62 -8.06
N GLN A 188 -6.28 -8.84 -6.77
CA GLN A 188 -6.44 -10.17 -6.18
C GLN A 188 -7.88 -10.34 -5.69
N LEU A 189 -8.64 -11.25 -6.32
CA LEU A 189 -9.96 -11.66 -5.84
C LEU A 189 -9.79 -12.52 -4.58
N LEU A 190 -10.27 -12.04 -3.45
CA LEU A 190 -10.21 -12.75 -2.17
C LEU A 190 -11.49 -13.51 -1.85
N GLN A 191 -12.63 -12.94 -2.19
CA GLN A 191 -13.95 -13.55 -1.98
C GLN A 191 -14.89 -13.17 -3.12
N GLU A 192 -15.56 -14.15 -3.72
CA GLU A 192 -16.64 -13.89 -4.66
C GLU A 192 -17.92 -13.42 -3.97
N GLY A 193 -18.67 -12.56 -4.65
CA GLY A 193 -19.95 -12.05 -4.20
C GLY A 193 -20.78 -11.46 -5.34
N THR A 194 -22.05 -11.13 -5.06
CA THR A 194 -23.02 -10.68 -6.08
C THR A 194 -23.70 -9.37 -5.75
N ASP A 195 -23.65 -8.93 -4.49
CA ASP A 195 -24.49 -7.81 -4.04
C ASP A 195 -23.74 -6.47 -3.98
N VAL A 196 -22.47 -6.49 -3.63
CA VAL A 196 -21.60 -5.31 -3.51
C VAL A 196 -20.16 -5.73 -3.74
N THR A 197 -19.32 -4.86 -4.30
CA THR A 197 -17.87 -5.06 -4.33
C THR A 197 -17.20 -4.18 -3.28
N ILE A 198 -16.34 -4.79 -2.47
CA ILE A 198 -15.43 -4.08 -1.57
C ILE A 198 -14.03 -4.13 -2.20
N PHE A 199 -13.51 -2.97 -2.62
CA PHE A 199 -12.12 -2.80 -3.01
C PHE A 199 -11.32 -2.28 -1.82
N ALA A 200 -10.34 -3.03 -1.37
CA ALA A 200 -9.51 -2.63 -0.23
C ALA A 200 -8.02 -2.69 -0.58
N CYS A 201 -7.20 -1.90 0.12
CA CYS A 201 -5.74 -1.99 0.04
C CYS A 201 -5.08 -1.89 1.42
N GLY A 202 -3.83 -2.34 1.53
CA GLY A 202 -3.08 -2.26 2.77
C GLY A 202 -3.80 -2.94 3.95
N HIS A 203 -3.65 -2.37 5.14
CA HIS A 203 -4.22 -2.95 6.37
C HIS A 203 -5.75 -3.07 6.36
N LEU A 204 -6.46 -2.26 5.56
CA LEU A 204 -7.93 -2.32 5.47
C LEU A 204 -8.42 -3.59 4.78
N VAL A 205 -7.59 -4.33 4.06
CA VAL A 205 -7.96 -5.63 3.48
C VAL A 205 -8.38 -6.60 4.59
N TRP A 206 -7.63 -6.68 5.69
CA TRP A 206 -8.01 -7.54 6.81
C TRP A 206 -9.30 -7.08 7.48
N LYS A 207 -9.49 -5.78 7.66
CA LYS A 207 -10.74 -5.23 8.20
C LYS A 207 -11.96 -5.57 7.33
N ALA A 208 -11.76 -5.57 6.01
CA ALA A 208 -12.78 -6.01 5.05
C ALA A 208 -13.04 -7.53 5.12
N VAL A 209 -11.99 -8.36 5.30
CA VAL A 209 -12.17 -9.81 5.55
C VAL A 209 -13.05 -10.06 6.76
N LEU A 210 -12.84 -9.32 7.85
CA LEU A 210 -13.66 -9.45 9.07
C LEU A 210 -15.11 -8.98 8.87
N ALA A 211 -15.38 -8.11 7.91
CA ALA A 211 -16.72 -7.65 7.58
C ALA A 211 -17.56 -8.72 6.84
N LEU A 212 -16.91 -9.62 6.07
CA LEU A 212 -17.61 -10.60 5.24
C LEU A 212 -18.59 -11.51 5.99
N PRO A 213 -18.22 -12.16 7.13
CA PRO A 213 -19.16 -13.00 7.87
C PRO A 213 -20.32 -12.19 8.46
N ILE A 214 -20.08 -10.93 8.88
CA ILE A 214 -21.13 -10.05 9.41
C ILE A 214 -22.13 -9.71 8.30
N LEU A 215 -21.67 -9.34 7.12
CA LEU A 215 -22.50 -9.04 5.95
C LEU A 215 -23.30 -10.26 5.51
N LYS A 216 -22.68 -11.43 5.51
CA LYS A 216 -23.35 -12.70 5.18
C LYS A 216 -24.51 -13.00 6.14
N LEU A 217 -24.35 -12.76 7.45
CA LEU A 217 -25.45 -12.92 8.42
C LEU A 217 -26.58 -11.91 8.18
N MET A 218 -26.30 -10.78 7.54
CA MET A 218 -27.29 -9.79 7.12
C MET A 218 -27.91 -10.08 5.75
N GLY A 219 -27.56 -11.22 5.13
CA GLY A 219 -28.07 -11.60 3.80
C GLY A 219 -27.37 -10.88 2.64
N ILE A 220 -26.22 -10.23 2.87
CA ILE A 220 -25.46 -9.52 1.84
C ILE A 220 -24.25 -10.37 1.44
N ASN A 221 -24.19 -10.75 0.17
CA ASN A 221 -23.09 -11.52 -0.43
C ASN A 221 -22.07 -10.56 -1.07
N ALA A 222 -21.10 -10.11 -0.27
CA ALA A 222 -20.08 -9.15 -0.70
C ALA A 222 -18.93 -9.83 -1.43
N GLU A 223 -18.51 -9.24 -2.56
CA GLU A 223 -17.24 -9.55 -3.22
C GLU A 223 -16.12 -8.72 -2.59
N LEU A 224 -14.97 -9.35 -2.31
CA LEU A 224 -13.79 -8.66 -1.78
C LEU A 224 -12.62 -8.80 -2.75
N ILE A 225 -12.09 -7.66 -3.16
CA ILE A 225 -10.92 -7.56 -4.04
C ILE A 225 -9.83 -6.72 -3.38
N ASN A 226 -8.66 -7.30 -3.23
CA ASN A 226 -7.47 -6.61 -2.79
C ASN A 226 -6.81 -5.88 -3.97
N ILE A 227 -6.79 -4.56 -3.93
CA ILE A 227 -6.12 -3.69 -4.89
C ILE A 227 -4.73 -3.33 -4.34
N HIS A 228 -3.84 -4.29 -4.34
CA HIS A 228 -2.46 -4.08 -3.85
C HIS A 228 -1.60 -3.22 -4.78
N THR A 229 -2.03 -2.94 -6.00
CA THR A 229 -1.38 -1.99 -6.92
C THR A 229 -2.38 -0.90 -7.29
N ILE A 230 -2.14 0.30 -6.78
CA ILE A 230 -3.01 1.46 -7.03
C ILE A 230 -2.73 2.05 -8.42
N LYS A 231 -1.47 1.96 -8.87
CA LYS A 231 -1.03 2.42 -10.18
C LYS A 231 0.10 1.51 -10.70
N PRO A 232 -0.07 0.88 -11.89
CA PRO A 232 -1.30 0.90 -12.70
C PRO A 232 -2.45 0.16 -12.03
N LEU A 233 -3.67 0.69 -12.15
CA LEU A 233 -4.87 0.04 -11.63
C LEU A 233 -5.32 -1.08 -12.59
N ASP A 234 -5.78 -2.21 -12.06
CA ASP A 234 -6.43 -3.27 -12.83
C ASP A 234 -7.87 -2.87 -13.18
N VAL A 235 -8.01 -2.02 -14.19
CA VAL A 235 -9.30 -1.48 -14.64
C VAL A 235 -10.24 -2.60 -15.07
N GLU A 236 -9.72 -3.65 -15.69
CA GLU A 236 -10.52 -4.78 -16.15
C GLU A 236 -11.15 -5.53 -14.98
N ALA A 237 -10.37 -5.82 -13.93
CA ALA A 237 -10.88 -6.47 -12.72
C ALA A 237 -11.94 -5.61 -12.02
N VAL A 238 -11.73 -4.29 -11.94
CA VAL A 238 -12.71 -3.34 -11.38
C VAL A 238 -14.02 -3.41 -12.16
N LEU A 239 -13.98 -3.27 -13.48
CA LEU A 239 -15.20 -3.24 -14.31
C LEU A 239 -15.92 -4.59 -14.33
N ASN A 240 -15.19 -5.70 -14.37
CA ASN A 240 -15.78 -7.05 -14.35
C ASN A 240 -16.54 -7.30 -13.05
N SER A 241 -15.98 -6.91 -11.93
CA SER A 241 -16.64 -7.01 -10.63
C SER A 241 -17.90 -6.13 -10.56
N VAL A 242 -17.78 -4.86 -10.93
CA VAL A 242 -18.89 -3.91 -10.79
C VAL A 242 -20.03 -4.16 -11.78
N ARG A 243 -19.77 -4.74 -12.95
CA ARG A 243 -20.86 -5.23 -13.85
C ARG A 243 -21.77 -6.22 -13.16
N LYS A 244 -21.23 -7.04 -12.26
CA LYS A 244 -21.96 -8.04 -11.49
C LYS A 244 -22.65 -7.43 -10.28
N THR A 245 -21.93 -6.65 -9.48
CA THR A 245 -22.38 -6.20 -8.16
C THR A 245 -23.16 -4.88 -8.16
N ARG A 246 -22.91 -3.99 -9.11
CA ARG A 246 -23.61 -2.71 -9.35
C ARG A 246 -23.50 -1.65 -8.24
N CYS A 247 -22.75 -1.90 -7.19
CA CYS A 247 -22.42 -0.89 -6.19
C CYS A 247 -21.08 -1.23 -5.51
N VAL A 248 -20.41 -0.23 -4.95
CA VAL A 248 -19.01 -0.32 -4.53
C VAL A 248 -18.78 0.32 -3.16
N VAL A 249 -17.93 -0.33 -2.35
CA VAL A 249 -17.25 0.28 -1.20
C VAL A 249 -15.76 0.23 -1.45
N THR A 250 -15.04 1.33 -1.19
CA THR A 250 -13.56 1.31 -1.11
C THR A 250 -13.12 1.44 0.34
N ALA A 251 -12.00 0.79 0.69
CA ALA A 251 -11.45 0.82 2.04
C ALA A 251 -9.92 1.00 1.99
N GLU A 252 -9.44 2.10 2.55
CA GLU A 252 -8.03 2.48 2.56
C GLU A 252 -7.66 3.32 3.79
N GLU A 253 -6.42 3.17 4.26
CA GLU A 253 -5.85 3.98 5.33
C GLU A 253 -5.12 5.19 4.73
N HIS A 254 -5.89 6.10 4.15
CA HIS A 254 -5.43 7.28 3.41
C HIS A 254 -6.56 8.32 3.40
N GLN A 255 -6.27 9.56 3.01
CA GLN A 255 -7.33 10.54 2.72
C GLN A 255 -8.28 10.00 1.65
N ARG A 256 -9.56 10.32 1.77
CA ARG A 256 -10.55 10.02 0.73
C ARG A 256 -10.20 10.65 -0.62
N ASN A 257 -9.55 11.82 -0.60
CA ASN A 257 -9.09 12.54 -1.78
C ASN A 257 -7.72 11.99 -2.22
N GLY A 258 -7.60 11.63 -3.47
CA GLY A 258 -6.33 11.21 -4.06
C GLY A 258 -5.93 9.74 -3.85
N GLY A 259 -6.67 8.95 -3.06
CA GLY A 259 -6.34 7.55 -2.77
C GLY A 259 -6.88 6.53 -3.78
N LEU A 260 -7.13 5.30 -3.27
CA LEU A 260 -7.78 4.20 -4.00
C LEU A 260 -9.19 4.59 -4.41
N GLY A 261 -9.96 5.18 -3.50
CA GLY A 261 -11.34 5.59 -3.74
C GLY A 261 -11.48 6.49 -4.96
N ASP A 262 -10.63 7.51 -5.08
CA ASP A 262 -10.59 8.39 -6.26
C ASP A 262 -10.27 7.63 -7.54
N SER A 263 -9.32 6.69 -7.50
CA SER A 263 -8.94 5.90 -8.68
C SER A 263 -10.10 5.05 -9.17
N ILE A 264 -10.83 4.40 -8.24
CA ILE A 264 -12.03 3.63 -8.55
C ILE A 264 -13.15 4.54 -9.05
N ALA A 265 -13.40 5.67 -8.40
CA ALA A 265 -14.43 6.63 -8.80
C ALA A 265 -14.22 7.15 -10.23
N GLN A 266 -12.97 7.44 -10.61
CA GLN A 266 -12.64 7.88 -11.99
C GLN A 266 -12.96 6.78 -13.01
N VAL A 267 -12.59 5.53 -12.73
CA VAL A 267 -12.90 4.40 -13.61
C VAL A 267 -14.40 4.22 -13.76
N LEU A 268 -15.14 4.28 -12.67
CA LEU A 268 -16.60 4.11 -12.67
C LEU A 268 -17.30 5.26 -13.40
N ALA A 269 -16.91 6.50 -13.13
CA ALA A 269 -17.51 7.67 -13.77
C ALA A 269 -17.37 7.64 -15.31
N LEU A 270 -16.23 7.12 -15.80
CA LEU A 270 -15.94 7.07 -17.24
C LEU A 270 -16.52 5.84 -17.95
N ASN A 271 -16.81 4.75 -17.23
CA ASN A 271 -17.14 3.47 -17.88
C ASN A 271 -18.47 2.85 -17.40
N LEU A 272 -18.74 2.88 -16.08
CA LEU A 272 -19.88 2.19 -15.48
C LEU A 272 -20.32 2.88 -14.18
N PRO A 273 -20.98 4.04 -14.25
CA PRO A 273 -21.43 4.77 -13.06
C PRO A 273 -22.35 3.93 -12.19
N CYS A 274 -22.04 3.89 -10.89
CA CYS A 274 -22.85 3.18 -9.89
C CYS A 274 -22.71 3.83 -8.51
N PRO A 275 -23.60 3.53 -7.55
CA PRO A 275 -23.47 3.98 -6.17
C PRO A 275 -22.14 3.54 -5.55
N MET A 276 -21.48 4.46 -4.85
CA MET A 276 -20.20 4.22 -4.20
C MET A 276 -20.17 4.87 -2.82
N GLU A 277 -19.52 4.20 -1.86
CA GLU A 277 -19.14 4.72 -0.54
C GLU A 277 -17.62 4.50 -0.34
N MET A 278 -17.01 5.37 0.47
CA MET A 278 -15.57 5.33 0.74
C MET A 278 -15.33 5.26 2.25
N VAL A 279 -14.60 4.25 2.71
CA VAL A 279 -14.04 4.13 4.05
C VAL A 279 -12.59 4.60 3.97
N ALA A 280 -12.37 5.85 4.36
CA ALA A 280 -11.09 6.56 4.28
C ALA A 280 -11.11 7.75 5.26
N VAL A 281 -9.95 8.34 5.53
CA VAL A 281 -9.85 9.55 6.36
C VAL A 281 -10.57 10.72 5.67
N ASN A 282 -11.42 11.42 6.40
CA ASN A 282 -12.36 12.39 5.84
C ASN A 282 -11.87 13.84 5.98
N ASP A 283 -10.82 14.19 5.21
CA ASP A 283 -10.27 15.54 5.10
C ASP A 283 -9.82 16.14 6.44
N GLU A 284 -9.08 15.35 7.20
CA GLU A 284 -8.51 15.74 8.48
C GLU A 284 -7.08 15.21 8.66
N PHE A 285 -6.28 15.91 9.47
CA PHE A 285 -4.94 15.43 9.84
C PHE A 285 -5.03 14.33 10.89
N GLY A 286 -3.95 13.54 11.01
CA GLY A 286 -3.82 12.53 12.05
C GLY A 286 -3.66 13.13 13.45
N GLN A 287 -3.60 12.26 14.45
CA GLN A 287 -3.36 12.60 15.86
C GLN A 287 -2.59 11.46 16.54
N SER A 288 -2.09 11.72 17.75
CA SER A 288 -1.43 10.70 18.58
C SER A 288 -2.47 9.75 19.19
N GLY A 289 -2.12 8.47 19.24
CA GLY A 289 -2.93 7.41 19.81
C GLY A 289 -2.33 6.04 19.49
N THR A 290 -2.87 4.99 20.06
CA THR A 290 -2.50 3.63 19.63
C THR A 290 -3.12 3.32 18.25
N PRO A 291 -2.52 2.46 17.44
CA PRO A 291 -3.07 2.10 16.12
C PRO A 291 -4.56 1.73 16.14
N ASP A 292 -4.98 0.91 17.11
CA ASP A 292 -6.39 0.47 17.21
C ASP A 292 -7.35 1.59 17.62
N GLU A 293 -6.93 2.51 18.48
CA GLU A 293 -7.71 3.71 18.84
C GLU A 293 -7.87 4.62 17.62
N LEU A 294 -6.78 4.84 16.88
CA LEU A 294 -6.81 5.68 15.69
C LEU A 294 -7.67 5.09 14.57
N MET A 295 -7.58 3.79 14.31
CA MET A 295 -8.46 3.14 13.33
C MET A 295 -9.94 3.34 13.65
N LYS A 296 -10.33 3.29 14.94
CA LYS A 296 -11.71 3.57 15.39
C LYS A 296 -12.05 5.06 15.28
N ALA A 297 -11.16 5.94 15.74
CA ALA A 297 -11.38 7.39 15.74
C ALA A 297 -11.57 7.95 14.32
N TYR A 298 -10.85 7.39 13.33
CA TYR A 298 -10.94 7.80 11.93
C TYR A 298 -11.93 6.97 11.11
N HIS A 299 -12.75 6.14 11.75
CA HIS A 299 -13.76 5.32 11.08
C HIS A 299 -13.18 4.39 9.99
N LEU A 300 -12.07 3.73 10.31
CA LEU A 300 -11.33 2.83 9.42
C LEU A 300 -11.41 1.37 9.88
N ASP A 301 -12.41 1.01 10.66
CA ASP A 301 -12.53 -0.33 11.24
C ASP A 301 -13.65 -1.15 10.55
N THR A 302 -13.73 -2.42 10.91
CA THR A 302 -14.71 -3.37 10.37
C THR A 302 -16.18 -2.87 10.45
N PRO A 303 -16.66 -2.29 11.55
CA PRO A 303 -18.02 -1.75 11.62
C PRO A 303 -18.30 -0.64 10.60
N ASP A 304 -17.29 0.18 10.28
CA ASP A 304 -17.43 1.28 9.33
C ASP A 304 -17.58 0.75 7.90
N ILE A 305 -16.86 -0.33 7.57
CA ILE A 305 -17.01 -1.03 6.29
C ILE A 305 -18.43 -1.65 6.17
N VAL A 306 -18.92 -2.29 7.23
CA VAL A 306 -20.26 -2.87 7.26
C VAL A 306 -21.32 -1.80 7.04
N GLU A 307 -21.20 -0.65 7.71
CA GLU A 307 -22.16 0.45 7.56
C GLU A 307 -22.12 1.08 6.16
N ALA A 308 -20.92 1.25 5.59
CA ALA A 308 -20.76 1.72 4.21
C ALA A 308 -21.41 0.76 3.20
N VAL A 309 -21.28 -0.55 3.41
CA VAL A 309 -21.94 -1.57 2.57
C VAL A 309 -23.46 -1.48 2.68
N LYS A 310 -24.02 -1.39 3.89
CA LYS A 310 -25.47 -1.22 4.09
C LYS A 310 -26.00 0.01 3.34
N LYS A 311 -25.30 1.12 3.49
CA LYS A 311 -25.66 2.39 2.88
C LYS A 311 -25.63 2.32 1.35
N VAL A 312 -24.59 1.73 0.76
CA VAL A 312 -24.46 1.65 -0.70
C VAL A 312 -25.45 0.65 -1.32
N VAL A 313 -25.69 -0.49 -0.66
CA VAL A 313 -26.67 -1.49 -1.10
C VAL A 313 -28.09 -0.91 -1.07
N GLY A 314 -28.44 -0.09 -0.06
CA GLY A 314 -29.72 0.61 -0.01
C GLY A 314 -29.94 1.65 -1.12
N ARG A 315 -28.88 2.04 -1.83
CA ARG A 315 -28.92 2.95 -3.00
C ARG A 315 -28.86 2.24 -4.34
N LYS A 316 -28.75 0.90 -4.32
CA LYS A 316 -28.71 0.08 -5.53
C LYS A 316 -30.08 0.12 -6.22
N GLN A 317 -30.12 0.60 -7.45
CA GLN A 317 -31.32 0.66 -8.32
C GLN A 317 -31.41 -0.58 -9.22
#